data_b2c11eaf53b85436a3d1f8825f390f1a
#
_entry.id   b2c11eaf53b85436a3d1f8825f390f1a
#
_cell.length_a   1.000
_cell.length_b   1.000
_cell.length_c   1.000
_cell.angle_alpha   90.00
_cell.angle_beta   90.00
_cell.angle_gamma   90.00
#
_symmetry.space_group_name_H-M   'P 1'
#
loop_
_entity.id
_entity.type
_entity.pdbx_description
1 polymer ?
#
loop_
_entity_poly.entity_id
_entity_poly.type
_entity_poly.pdbx_seq_one_letter_code
_entity_poly.pdbx_strand_id
1 'polypeptide(L)'
;VNQPARPRIVVTDDPELDDNNSLIRFMLYSRAVEVEGLVYASNAFHWKGDGKGTKWFVPGREYARFGLNLCPCESWRWAKDERFIHNAVEAYAKGYPNLKIHNPNYPSPDLLRSKIRYGNIQFDGDISKDSPGSDLIRSLMLDDKPGQLYITAWGGQSTIARALKSIQDQYQYTTEWERIREKISRKVVLLPSG
;
A
#
# COMPACT_ATOMS: atom_id res chain seq x y z
N VAL A 1 -8.58 -21.35 -25.41
CA VAL A 1 -8.17 -19.94 -25.58
C VAL A 1 -7.41 -19.56 -24.31
N ASN A 2 -6.09 -19.36 -24.38
CA ASN A 2 -5.30 -18.89 -23.25
C ASN A 2 -5.79 -17.48 -22.87
N GLN A 3 -6.38 -17.32 -21.71
CA GLN A 3 -6.68 -15.97 -21.19
C GLN A 3 -5.36 -15.24 -20.98
N PRO A 4 -5.25 -13.98 -21.40
CA PRO A 4 -4.06 -13.18 -21.11
C PRO A 4 -3.83 -13.12 -19.59
N ALA A 5 -2.57 -13.16 -19.19
CA ALA A 5 -2.20 -13.05 -17.78
C ALA A 5 -2.78 -11.74 -17.21
N ARG A 6 -3.44 -11.83 -16.05
CA ARG A 6 -4.01 -10.66 -15.38
C ARG A 6 -2.89 -9.75 -14.85
N PRO A 7 -3.03 -8.43 -14.94
CA PRO A 7 -2.08 -7.51 -14.34
C PRO A 7 -1.93 -7.75 -12.83
N ARG A 8 -0.69 -7.77 -12.35
CA ARG A 8 -0.36 -7.91 -10.93
C ARG A 8 -0.39 -6.54 -10.25
N ILE A 9 -1.16 -6.37 -9.19
CA ILE A 9 -1.36 -5.06 -8.55
C ILE A 9 -1.11 -5.13 -7.04
N VAL A 10 -0.36 -4.14 -6.55
CA VAL A 10 -0.30 -3.75 -5.13
C VAL A 10 -0.99 -2.40 -4.98
N VAL A 11 -1.89 -2.30 -4.03
CA VAL A 11 -2.51 -1.04 -3.61
C VAL A 11 -1.90 -0.61 -2.28
N THR A 12 -1.38 0.62 -2.20
CA THR A 12 -1.05 1.26 -0.92
C THR A 12 -2.06 2.37 -0.66
N ASP A 13 -2.61 2.40 0.54
CA ASP A 13 -3.85 3.11 0.84
C ASP A 13 -3.83 3.67 2.27
N ASP A 14 -4.40 4.86 2.48
CA ASP A 14 -4.54 5.49 3.80
C ASP A 14 -6.02 5.66 4.18
N PRO A 15 -6.39 6.06 5.43
CA PRO A 15 -7.78 6.10 5.87
C PRO A 15 -8.55 7.33 5.36
N GLU A 16 -8.23 7.87 4.20
CA GLU A 16 -8.98 8.98 3.60
C GLU A 16 -10.28 8.47 2.94
N LEU A 17 -11.29 9.32 2.90
CA LEU A 17 -12.63 8.91 2.44
C LEU A 17 -12.69 8.52 0.97
N ASP A 18 -11.99 9.26 0.11
CA ASP A 18 -11.93 8.98 -1.32
C ASP A 18 -11.12 7.72 -1.63
N ASP A 19 -10.07 7.46 -0.87
CA ASP A 19 -9.28 6.23 -0.93
C ASP A 19 -10.13 5.03 -0.50
N ASN A 20 -10.90 5.13 0.57
CA ASN A 20 -11.85 4.10 0.99
C ASN A 20 -12.88 3.80 -0.10
N ASN A 21 -13.42 4.84 -0.75
CA ASN A 21 -14.35 4.67 -1.86
C ASN A 21 -13.68 4.01 -3.07
N SER A 22 -12.44 4.36 -3.35
CA SER A 22 -11.64 3.76 -4.42
C SER A 22 -11.34 2.29 -4.13
N LEU A 23 -11.04 1.94 -2.88
CA LEU A 23 -10.81 0.57 -2.44
C LEU A 23 -12.06 -0.30 -2.63
N ILE A 24 -13.25 0.19 -2.25
CA ILE A 24 -14.52 -0.52 -2.48
C ILE A 24 -14.72 -0.79 -3.97
N ARG A 25 -14.52 0.22 -4.82
CA ARG A 25 -14.60 0.05 -6.27
C ARG A 25 -13.57 -0.95 -6.79
N PHE A 26 -12.34 -0.87 -6.33
CA PHE A 26 -11.27 -1.81 -6.68
C PHE A 26 -11.68 -3.26 -6.37
N MET A 27 -12.30 -3.52 -5.21
CA MET A 27 -12.79 -4.86 -4.87
C MET A 27 -13.77 -5.41 -5.91
N LEU A 28 -14.61 -4.55 -6.49
CA LEU A 28 -15.56 -4.96 -7.54
C LEU A 28 -14.86 -5.25 -8.89
N TYR A 29 -13.67 -4.70 -9.12
CA TYR A 29 -12.84 -4.98 -10.29
C TYR A 29 -11.77 -6.06 -10.06
N SER A 30 -11.63 -6.59 -8.84
CA SER A 30 -10.56 -7.50 -8.46
C SER A 30 -10.50 -8.79 -9.29
N ARG A 31 -11.61 -9.17 -9.95
CA ARG A 31 -11.64 -10.30 -10.90
C ARG A 31 -10.76 -10.10 -12.13
N ALA A 32 -10.45 -8.86 -12.49
CA ALA A 32 -9.68 -8.51 -13.69
C ALA A 32 -8.16 -8.42 -13.44
N VAL A 33 -7.74 -8.49 -12.19
CA VAL A 33 -6.35 -8.31 -11.78
C VAL A 33 -5.90 -9.45 -10.85
N GLU A 34 -4.60 -9.60 -10.69
CA GLU A 34 -4.01 -10.42 -9.63
C GLU A 34 -3.63 -9.50 -8.47
N VAL A 35 -4.39 -9.55 -7.38
CA VAL A 35 -4.13 -8.75 -6.20
C VAL A 35 -2.96 -9.35 -5.43
N GLU A 36 -1.83 -8.64 -5.44
CA GLU A 36 -0.59 -9.07 -4.77
C GLU A 36 -0.43 -8.46 -3.38
N GLY A 37 -1.02 -7.30 -3.13
CA GLY A 37 -0.96 -6.64 -1.83
C GLY A 37 -2.03 -5.57 -1.64
N LEU A 38 -2.50 -5.45 -0.41
CA LEU A 38 -3.37 -4.40 0.09
C LEU A 38 -2.64 -3.82 1.32
N VAL A 39 -2.05 -2.65 1.18
CA VAL A 39 -1.05 -2.17 2.13
C VAL A 39 -1.49 -0.86 2.76
N TYR A 40 -1.58 -0.85 4.09
CA TYR A 40 -1.78 0.39 4.85
C TYR A 40 -0.60 1.32 4.65
N ALA A 41 -0.86 2.55 4.26
CA ALA A 41 0.12 3.59 4.06
C ALA A 41 -0.21 4.84 4.89
N SER A 42 0.72 5.75 5.00
CA SER A 42 0.54 7.07 5.61
C SER A 42 0.99 8.16 4.65
N ASN A 43 0.47 9.36 4.85
CA ASN A 43 0.88 10.56 4.15
C ASN A 43 0.88 11.78 5.08
N ALA A 44 0.98 12.98 4.50
CA ALA A 44 0.96 14.24 5.24
C ALA A 44 -0.35 14.50 6.00
N PHE A 45 -1.44 13.84 5.61
CA PHE A 45 -2.78 14.05 6.16
C PHE A 45 -3.23 12.94 7.11
N HIS A 46 -2.61 11.77 7.04
CA HIS A 46 -3.00 10.60 7.83
C HIS A 46 -1.79 9.80 8.28
N TRP A 47 -1.56 9.68 9.59
CA TRP A 47 -0.52 8.83 10.15
C TRP A 47 -0.86 8.36 11.56
N LYS A 48 -0.48 7.14 11.88
CA LYS A 48 -0.92 6.40 13.08
C LYS A 48 -0.17 6.79 14.35
N GLY A 49 1.08 7.21 14.24
CA GLY A 49 1.98 7.30 15.38
C GLY A 49 2.64 5.95 15.75
N ASP A 50 3.50 5.99 16.76
CA ASP A 50 4.25 4.82 17.21
C ASP A 50 3.60 4.09 18.42
N GLY A 51 2.52 4.65 18.94
CA GLY A 51 1.83 4.11 20.13
C GLY A 51 2.62 4.23 21.44
N LYS A 52 3.69 5.03 21.45
CA LYS A 52 4.58 5.24 22.62
C LYS A 52 4.51 6.63 23.21
N GLY A 53 3.58 7.45 22.73
CA GLY A 53 3.43 8.84 23.17
C GLY A 53 4.39 9.82 22.47
N THR A 54 5.13 9.40 21.45
CA THR A 54 5.96 10.32 20.67
C THR A 54 5.07 11.31 19.95
N LYS A 55 5.44 12.59 19.99
CA LYS A 55 4.71 13.67 19.33
C LYS A 55 5.52 14.23 18.17
N TRP A 56 4.86 14.37 17.03
CA TRP A 56 5.47 14.90 15.81
C TRP A 56 4.84 16.20 15.37
N PHE A 57 5.64 17.03 14.73
CA PHE A 57 5.24 18.28 14.12
C PHE A 57 6.12 18.56 12.90
N VAL A 58 5.50 18.90 11.78
CA VAL A 58 6.19 19.39 10.57
C VAL A 58 5.59 20.76 10.21
N PRO A 59 6.38 21.82 10.13
CA PRO A 59 5.91 23.11 9.68
C PRO A 59 5.24 23.05 8.31
N GLY A 60 4.17 23.83 8.12
CA GLY A 60 3.47 23.94 6.84
C GLY A 60 2.51 22.80 6.52
N ARG A 61 2.38 21.81 7.38
CA ARG A 61 1.33 20.80 7.28
C ARG A 61 -0.03 21.35 7.68
N GLU A 62 -1.09 20.63 7.35
CA GLU A 62 -2.47 21.04 7.57
C GLU A 62 -2.76 21.48 9.02
N TYR A 63 -2.27 20.72 10.00
CA TYR A 63 -2.43 21.00 11.42
C TYR A 63 -1.71 22.29 11.91
N ALA A 64 -0.89 22.88 11.06
CA ALA A 64 -0.16 24.12 11.34
C ALA A 64 -0.54 25.28 10.39
N ARG A 65 -1.50 25.10 9.47
CA ARG A 65 -1.95 26.13 8.54
C ARG A 65 -3.08 26.98 9.15
N PHE A 66 -3.28 28.15 8.60
CA PHE A 66 -4.41 29.05 8.92
C PHE A 66 -4.49 29.46 10.40
N GLY A 67 -3.34 29.55 11.08
CA GLY A 67 -3.30 29.87 12.51
C GLY A 67 -3.73 28.70 13.42
N LEU A 68 -3.98 27.52 12.87
CA LEU A 68 -4.26 26.33 13.66
C LEU A 68 -2.96 25.79 14.26
N ASN A 69 -2.99 25.44 15.54
CA ASN A 69 -1.90 24.81 16.27
C ASN A 69 -2.42 23.52 16.90
N LEU A 70 -2.78 22.55 16.04
CA LEU A 70 -3.41 21.30 16.47
C LEU A 70 -2.39 20.22 16.87
N CYS A 71 -1.13 20.36 16.44
CA CYS A 71 -0.01 19.50 16.79
C CYS A 71 1.10 20.32 17.48
N PRO A 72 2.06 19.70 18.19
CA PRO A 72 2.55 18.31 18.05
C PRO A 72 1.56 17.24 18.52
N CYS A 73 1.36 16.21 17.68
CA CYS A 73 0.40 15.12 17.89
C CYS A 73 1.06 13.76 17.93
N GLU A 74 0.43 12.79 18.62
CA GLU A 74 0.87 11.39 18.63
C GLU A 74 0.39 10.65 17.38
N SER A 75 -0.71 11.09 16.79
CA SER A 75 -1.28 10.59 15.53
C SER A 75 -2.04 11.74 14.86
N TRP A 76 -2.29 11.62 13.57
CA TRP A 76 -3.07 12.61 12.85
C TRP A 76 -4.12 11.95 11.95
N ARG A 77 -5.40 12.23 12.20
CA ARG A 77 -6.54 11.67 11.46
C ARG A 77 -6.48 10.15 11.27
N TRP A 78 -5.99 9.45 12.29
CA TRP A 78 -5.91 8.00 12.31
C TRP A 78 -6.56 7.49 13.59
N ALA A 79 -7.64 6.72 13.46
CA ALA A 79 -8.32 6.14 14.62
C ALA A 79 -7.42 5.07 15.27
N LYS A 80 -7.51 4.92 16.59
CA LYS A 80 -6.69 3.98 17.36
C LYS A 80 -6.81 2.53 16.85
N ASP A 81 -7.99 2.17 16.41
CA ASP A 81 -8.37 0.85 15.90
C ASP A 81 -8.69 0.87 14.39
N GLU A 82 -8.05 1.78 13.63
CA GLU A 82 -8.28 1.91 12.20
C GLU A 82 -7.98 0.63 11.44
N ARG A 83 -8.98 0.14 10.73
CA ARG A 83 -8.94 -1.13 9.99
C ARG A 83 -9.66 -1.03 8.65
N PHE A 84 -9.62 0.10 7.98
CA PHE A 84 -10.43 0.34 6.79
C PHE A 84 -10.20 -0.69 5.66
N ILE A 85 -8.96 -1.15 5.42
CA ILE A 85 -8.70 -2.20 4.42
C ILE A 85 -9.35 -3.52 4.84
N HIS A 86 -9.23 -3.92 6.11
CA HIS A 86 -9.90 -5.10 6.62
C HIS A 86 -11.43 -4.96 6.50
N ASN A 87 -11.97 -3.81 6.86
CA ASN A 87 -13.40 -3.54 6.78
C ASN A 87 -13.92 -3.61 5.34
N ALA A 88 -13.16 -3.11 4.36
CA ALA A 88 -13.48 -3.22 2.94
C ALA A 88 -13.52 -4.69 2.49
N VAL A 89 -12.54 -5.50 2.90
CA VAL A 89 -12.52 -6.94 2.59
C VAL A 89 -13.67 -7.67 3.27
N GLU A 90 -14.05 -7.30 4.50
CA GLU A 90 -15.24 -7.89 5.17
C GLU A 90 -16.55 -7.47 4.49
N ALA A 91 -16.65 -6.24 4.00
CA ALA A 91 -17.78 -5.81 3.19
C ALA A 91 -17.87 -6.60 1.87
N TYR A 92 -16.73 -6.77 1.20
CA TYR A 92 -16.61 -7.62 0.01
C TYR A 92 -17.04 -9.07 0.29
N ALA A 93 -16.63 -9.64 1.43
CA ALA A 93 -16.97 -11.01 1.82
C ALA A 93 -18.48 -11.24 1.90
N LYS A 94 -19.25 -10.24 2.35
CA LYS A 94 -20.71 -10.31 2.40
C LYS A 94 -21.34 -10.39 1.00
N GLY A 95 -20.76 -9.69 0.02
CA GLY A 95 -21.20 -9.70 -1.37
C GLY A 95 -20.64 -10.84 -2.22
N TYR A 96 -19.57 -11.47 -1.78
CA TYR A 96 -18.81 -12.47 -2.55
C TYR A 96 -19.66 -13.64 -3.09
N PRO A 97 -20.59 -14.24 -2.33
CA PRO A 97 -21.44 -15.32 -2.88
C PRO A 97 -22.16 -14.92 -4.17
N ASN A 98 -22.66 -13.68 -4.24
CA ASN A 98 -23.33 -13.16 -5.44
C ASN A 98 -22.32 -12.83 -6.54
N LEU A 99 -21.20 -12.19 -6.21
CA LEU A 99 -20.17 -11.86 -7.19
C LEU A 99 -19.62 -13.10 -7.89
N LYS A 100 -19.39 -14.17 -7.13
CA LYS A 100 -18.88 -15.45 -7.65
C LYS A 100 -19.86 -16.13 -8.64
N ILE A 101 -21.16 -15.95 -8.48
CA ILE A 101 -22.16 -16.46 -9.44
C ILE A 101 -21.98 -15.78 -10.80
N HIS A 102 -21.74 -14.45 -10.79
CA HIS A 102 -21.54 -13.69 -12.03
C HIS A 102 -20.20 -13.95 -12.69
N ASN A 103 -19.15 -14.18 -11.90
CA ASN A 103 -17.82 -14.49 -12.43
C ASN A 103 -16.97 -15.27 -11.42
N PRO A 104 -16.56 -16.52 -11.75
CA PRO A 104 -15.76 -17.36 -10.85
C PRO A 104 -14.35 -16.83 -10.59
N ASN A 105 -13.86 -15.84 -11.36
CA ASN A 105 -12.53 -15.27 -11.21
C ASN A 105 -12.44 -14.22 -10.08
N TYR A 106 -13.53 -13.90 -9.40
CA TYR A 106 -13.45 -13.09 -8.19
C TYR A 106 -12.59 -13.79 -7.12
N PRO A 107 -11.56 -13.12 -6.56
CA PRO A 107 -10.74 -13.72 -5.52
C PRO A 107 -11.57 -14.03 -4.27
N SER A 108 -11.24 -15.11 -3.57
CA SER A 108 -11.91 -15.39 -2.30
C SER A 108 -11.58 -14.31 -1.26
N PRO A 109 -12.50 -14.05 -0.30
CA PRO A 109 -12.22 -13.14 0.80
C PRO A 109 -10.96 -13.53 1.59
N ASP A 110 -10.71 -14.82 1.79
CA ASP A 110 -9.53 -15.31 2.50
C ASP A 110 -8.24 -15.01 1.73
N LEU A 111 -8.27 -15.11 0.40
CA LEU A 111 -7.14 -14.69 -0.43
C LEU A 111 -6.87 -13.19 -0.25
N LEU A 112 -7.89 -12.34 -0.28
CA LEU A 112 -7.71 -10.90 -0.08
C LEU A 112 -7.21 -10.58 1.32
N ARG A 113 -7.75 -11.23 2.37
CA ARG A 113 -7.24 -11.09 3.76
C ARG A 113 -5.75 -11.44 3.85
N SER A 114 -5.32 -12.50 3.18
CA SER A 114 -3.92 -12.93 3.17
C SER A 114 -2.96 -11.92 2.52
N LYS A 115 -3.49 -10.98 1.72
CA LYS A 115 -2.72 -9.94 1.04
C LYS A 115 -2.59 -8.63 1.84
N ILE A 116 -3.29 -8.49 2.97
CA ILE A 116 -3.24 -7.27 3.78
C ILE A 116 -1.92 -7.20 4.54
N ARG A 117 -1.25 -6.02 4.48
CA ARG A 117 -0.04 -5.73 5.24
C ARG A 117 -0.08 -4.30 5.77
N TYR A 118 0.52 -4.11 6.94
CA TYR A 118 0.80 -2.78 7.46
C TYR A 118 2.13 -2.28 6.88
N GLY A 119 2.10 -1.09 6.29
CA GLY A 119 3.27 -0.42 5.76
C GLY A 119 3.92 0.52 6.78
N ASN A 120 4.64 1.52 6.26
CA ASN A 120 5.28 2.56 7.07
C ASN A 120 4.24 3.64 7.41
N ILE A 121 3.55 3.46 8.54
CA ILE A 121 2.38 4.25 8.94
C ILE A 121 2.59 5.08 10.20
N GLN A 122 3.78 5.05 10.79
CA GLN A 122 4.04 5.77 12.06
C GLN A 122 4.01 7.28 11.88
N PHE A 123 4.57 7.76 10.79
CA PHE A 123 4.64 9.18 10.51
C PHE A 123 4.65 9.46 8.99
N ASP A 124 4.42 10.70 8.62
CA ASP A 124 4.54 11.22 7.26
C ASP A 124 5.97 11.08 6.73
N GLY A 125 6.13 10.38 5.61
CA GLY A 125 7.43 10.21 4.95
C GLY A 125 8.44 9.32 5.69
N ASP A 126 8.04 8.58 6.71
CA ASP A 126 8.95 7.70 7.46
C ASP A 126 9.39 6.50 6.62
N ILE A 127 10.69 6.46 6.31
CA ILE A 127 11.37 5.35 5.63
C ILE A 127 12.51 4.79 6.48
N SER A 128 12.50 5.02 7.79
CA SER A 128 13.62 4.69 8.69
C SER A 128 13.86 3.20 8.84
N LYS A 129 12.83 2.38 8.72
CA LYS A 129 12.90 0.92 8.90
C LYS A 129 11.92 0.17 8.01
N ASP A 130 12.21 -1.11 7.79
CA ASP A 130 11.32 -2.01 7.08
C ASP A 130 10.01 -2.22 7.85
N SER A 131 8.96 -2.50 7.10
CA SER A 131 7.63 -2.87 7.57
C SER A 131 7.14 -4.11 6.83
N PRO A 132 6.13 -4.84 7.34
CA PRO A 132 5.55 -5.96 6.60
C PRO A 132 5.11 -5.58 5.19
N GLY A 133 4.62 -4.35 4.99
CA GLY A 133 4.23 -3.83 3.68
C GLY A 133 5.43 -3.57 2.77
N SER A 134 6.49 -2.93 3.28
CA SER A 134 7.70 -2.70 2.49
C SER A 134 8.42 -4.01 2.13
N ASP A 135 8.41 -5.00 3.03
CA ASP A 135 8.98 -6.33 2.78
C ASP A 135 8.21 -7.08 1.69
N LEU A 136 6.87 -7.02 1.72
CA LEU A 136 6.04 -7.58 0.65
C LEU A 136 6.39 -6.94 -0.69
N ILE A 137 6.38 -5.61 -0.76
CA ILE A 137 6.68 -4.88 -2.00
C ILE A 137 8.09 -5.21 -2.51
N ARG A 138 9.09 -5.23 -1.62
CA ARG A 138 10.45 -5.63 -1.95
C ARG A 138 10.49 -7.04 -2.56
N SER A 139 9.83 -8.00 -1.94
CA SER A 139 9.81 -9.39 -2.42
C SER A 139 9.17 -9.52 -3.80
N LEU A 140 8.09 -8.77 -4.06
CA LEU A 140 7.40 -8.74 -5.35
C LEU A 140 8.23 -8.06 -6.45
N MET A 141 8.97 -7.00 -6.11
CA MET A 141 9.90 -6.34 -7.03
C MET A 141 11.04 -7.26 -7.47
N LEU A 142 11.50 -8.14 -6.57
CA LEU A 142 12.63 -9.03 -6.80
C LEU A 142 12.25 -10.40 -7.35
N ASP A 143 10.98 -10.81 -7.29
CA ASP A 143 10.56 -12.13 -7.75
C ASP A 143 10.75 -12.31 -9.27
N ASP A 144 10.68 -13.57 -9.73
CA ASP A 144 10.85 -13.92 -11.13
C ASP A 144 9.52 -14.20 -11.85
N LYS A 145 8.39 -13.83 -11.23
CA LYS A 145 7.09 -13.97 -11.88
C LYS A 145 7.03 -13.11 -13.15
N PRO A 146 6.52 -13.65 -14.26
CA PRO A 146 6.41 -12.91 -15.51
C PRO A 146 5.38 -11.78 -15.42
N GLY A 147 5.52 -10.79 -16.31
CA GLY A 147 4.64 -9.65 -16.42
C GLY A 147 5.05 -8.47 -15.52
N GLN A 148 4.38 -7.35 -15.72
CA GLN A 148 4.61 -6.15 -14.95
C GLN A 148 3.93 -6.22 -13.59
N LEU A 149 4.53 -5.56 -12.61
CA LEU A 149 3.99 -5.31 -11.29
C LEU A 149 3.57 -3.84 -11.20
N TYR A 150 2.27 -3.61 -11.12
CA TYR A 150 1.71 -2.28 -10.91
C TYR A 150 1.59 -2.01 -9.42
N ILE A 151 2.15 -0.90 -8.97
CA ILE A 151 2.04 -0.46 -7.58
C ILE A 151 1.36 0.90 -7.58
N THR A 152 0.15 0.94 -7.04
CA THR A 152 -0.63 2.16 -6.93
C THR A 152 -0.42 2.77 -5.54
N ALA A 153 -0.12 4.06 -5.49
CA ALA A 153 -0.04 4.82 -4.25
C ALA A 153 -1.25 5.77 -4.19
N TRP A 154 -2.29 5.40 -3.47
CA TRP A 154 -3.46 6.26 -3.23
C TRP A 154 -3.23 7.12 -2.00
N GLY A 155 -2.63 6.53 -0.97
CA GLY A 155 -2.25 7.26 0.25
C GLY A 155 -0.79 7.53 0.33
N GLY A 156 0.13 7.97 0.36
CA GLY A 156 1.55 8.21 0.49
C GLY A 156 2.45 7.12 -0.07
N GLN A 157 3.67 7.47 -0.28
CA GLN A 157 4.65 6.66 -1.00
C GLN A 157 5.76 6.10 -0.09
N SER A 158 5.70 6.35 1.22
CA SER A 158 6.77 5.99 2.18
C SER A 158 7.09 4.50 2.16
N THR A 159 6.07 3.65 2.13
CA THR A 159 6.25 2.19 2.13
C THR A 159 6.93 1.70 0.86
N ILE A 160 6.57 2.28 -0.29
CA ILE A 160 7.20 1.97 -1.59
C ILE A 160 8.66 2.44 -1.59
N ALA A 161 8.90 3.67 -1.13
CA ALA A 161 10.23 4.24 -1.00
C ALA A 161 11.12 3.41 -0.06
N ARG A 162 10.55 2.91 1.06
CA ARG A 162 11.28 2.02 1.97
C ARG A 162 11.66 0.70 1.30
N ALA A 163 10.75 0.09 0.54
CA ALA A 163 11.05 -1.13 -0.21
C ALA A 163 12.23 -0.92 -1.18
N LEU A 164 12.20 0.17 -1.95
CA LEU A 164 13.29 0.54 -2.87
C LEU A 164 14.60 0.83 -2.13
N LYS A 165 14.51 1.56 -1.00
CA LYS A 165 15.68 1.85 -0.16
C LYS A 165 16.31 0.57 0.39
N SER A 166 15.51 -0.40 0.84
CA SER A 166 16.01 -1.69 1.33
C SER A 166 16.72 -2.48 0.22
N ILE A 167 16.20 -2.46 -1.01
CA ILE A 167 16.88 -3.07 -2.16
C ILE A 167 18.21 -2.35 -2.44
N GLN A 168 18.19 -1.01 -2.44
CA GLN A 168 19.41 -0.22 -2.62
C GLN A 168 20.45 -0.56 -1.56
N ASP A 169 20.08 -0.56 -0.28
CA ASP A 169 20.98 -0.85 0.83
C ASP A 169 21.60 -2.25 0.74
N GLN A 170 20.83 -3.22 0.22
CA GLN A 170 21.29 -4.59 0.07
C GLN A 170 22.25 -4.79 -1.11
N TYR A 171 22.01 -4.12 -2.23
CA TYR A 171 22.66 -4.46 -3.51
C TYR A 171 23.57 -3.38 -4.08
N GLN A 172 23.48 -2.09 -3.69
CA GLN A 172 24.17 -0.97 -4.34
C GLN A 172 25.68 -1.10 -4.46
N TYR A 173 26.32 -1.88 -3.58
CA TYR A 173 27.76 -2.11 -3.58
C TYR A 173 28.14 -3.53 -4.02
N THR A 174 27.21 -4.27 -4.61
CA THR A 174 27.43 -5.62 -5.12
C THR A 174 27.53 -5.63 -6.65
N THR A 175 28.09 -6.69 -7.20
CA THR A 175 28.15 -6.91 -8.66
C THR A 175 26.76 -7.12 -9.27
N GLU A 176 25.73 -7.36 -8.47
CA GLU A 176 24.36 -7.58 -8.92
C GLU A 176 23.55 -6.30 -9.10
N TRP A 177 24.05 -5.15 -8.61
CA TRP A 177 23.28 -3.91 -8.55
C TRP A 177 22.66 -3.49 -9.89
N GLU A 178 23.46 -3.45 -10.96
CA GLU A 178 22.96 -3.02 -12.26
C GLU A 178 21.89 -3.97 -12.79
N ARG A 179 22.07 -5.27 -12.65
CA ARG A 179 21.09 -6.28 -13.03
C ARG A 179 19.78 -6.16 -12.26
N ILE A 180 19.86 -5.93 -10.94
CA ILE A 180 18.70 -5.75 -10.07
C ILE A 180 17.96 -4.46 -10.42
N ARG A 181 18.67 -3.36 -10.60
CA ARG A 181 18.10 -2.06 -10.99
C ARG A 181 17.38 -2.16 -12.33
N GLU A 182 18.00 -2.78 -13.32
CA GLU A 182 17.39 -2.98 -14.63
C GLU A 182 16.15 -3.87 -14.57
N LYS A 183 16.20 -4.96 -13.82
CA LYS A 183 15.06 -5.85 -13.59
C LYS A 183 13.87 -5.07 -13.03
N ILE A 184 14.07 -4.28 -11.98
CA ILE A 184 13.02 -3.49 -11.33
C ILE A 184 12.47 -2.45 -12.30
N SER A 185 13.33 -1.72 -13.00
CA SER A 185 12.92 -0.68 -13.95
C SER A 185 12.05 -1.20 -15.09
N ARG A 186 12.27 -2.43 -15.53
CA ARG A 186 11.45 -3.08 -16.57
C ARG A 186 10.15 -3.66 -16.03
N LYS A 187 10.16 -4.14 -14.79
CA LYS A 187 9.06 -4.88 -14.18
C LYS A 187 8.03 -3.98 -13.52
N VAL A 188 8.47 -2.93 -12.84
CA VAL A 188 7.65 -2.14 -11.94
C VAL A 188 7.09 -0.91 -12.63
N VAL A 189 5.76 -0.73 -12.50
CA VAL A 189 5.06 0.48 -12.92
C VAL A 189 4.48 1.12 -11.67
N LEU A 190 4.97 2.31 -11.34
CA LEU A 190 4.44 3.10 -10.22
C LEU A 190 3.34 4.02 -10.72
N LEU A 191 2.20 4.01 -10.05
CA LEU A 191 1.03 4.83 -10.35
C LEU A 191 0.68 5.66 -9.10
N PRO A 192 1.41 6.75 -8.85
CA PRO A 192 1.10 7.63 -7.73
C PRO A 192 -0.12 8.50 -8.04
N SER A 193 -0.99 8.71 -7.04
CA SER A 193 -2.00 9.77 -7.03
C SER A 193 -1.56 10.89 -6.08
N GLY A 194 -1.80 12.14 -6.45
CA GLY A 194 -1.47 13.33 -5.67
C GLY A 194 -0.39 14.16 -6.30
#